data_03e4f6b98ca6f71e73332ad49dbf6cb4
#
_entry.id   03e4f6b98ca6f71e73332ad49dbf6cb4
#
_cell.length_a   1.000
_cell.length_b   1.000
_cell.length_c   1.000
_cell.angle_alpha   90.00
_cell.angle_beta   90.00
_cell.angle_gamma   90.00
#
_symmetry.space_group_name_H-M   'P 1'
#
loop_
_entity.id
_entity.type
_entity.pdbx_description
1 polymer ?
#
loop_
_entity_poly.entity_id
_entity_poly.type
_entity_poly.pdbx_seq_one_letter_code
_entity_poly.pdbx_strand_id
1 'polypeptide(L)'
;MTQRLSFIVTTCMALLASAAQSRMLDLTKPEDVIAAEIRLGCSPDPEKPAMRWMSGQILGRRQGEADKHLFNVQGLNTAACQTYDDPKRGPGYRSVSREIMFYLDPATGKIIDTWTNPYTGETVEVIHMFNDPVNMPEPKYAYGKDGKPVTWEGQIVNGLANTQRANHFFRDGIMSGDYQDYVGGKYSVLELRSIFVPVADWLNTAKPLPVRGSSVWSRISPWLPWMKMAGREGQTVLTSTWFPIKDMSEVREPLRSKVLNEFSVYTTAPPLDDARASVNSWVGVKKEIDEKRAK
;
A
#
# COMPACT_ATOMS: atom_id res chain seq x y z
N MET A 1 70.49 -8.86 -36.64
CA MET A 1 69.04 -8.89 -36.81
C MET A 1 68.45 -9.80 -35.70
N THR A 2 67.99 -9.23 -34.59
CA THR A 2 67.51 -9.97 -33.43
C THR A 2 66.02 -9.58 -33.24
N GLN A 3 65.12 -10.48 -33.62
CA GLN A 3 63.68 -10.32 -33.37
C GLN A 3 63.33 -10.57 -31.92
N ARG A 4 62.76 -9.58 -31.25
CA ARG A 4 62.15 -9.77 -29.90
C ARG A 4 60.69 -10.17 -30.07
N LEU A 5 60.33 -11.38 -29.62
CA LEU A 5 58.99 -11.81 -29.46
C LEU A 5 58.42 -11.21 -28.14
N SER A 6 57.41 -10.36 -28.26
CA SER A 6 56.63 -9.87 -27.13
C SER A 6 55.44 -10.82 -26.89
N PHE A 7 55.44 -11.49 -25.73
CA PHE A 7 54.30 -12.26 -25.24
C PHE A 7 53.32 -11.31 -24.57
N ILE A 8 52.11 -11.16 -25.14
CA ILE A 8 50.98 -10.50 -24.51
C ILE A 8 50.26 -11.56 -23.66
N VAL A 9 50.36 -11.45 -22.34
CA VAL A 9 49.59 -12.25 -21.40
C VAL A 9 48.26 -11.53 -21.20
N THR A 10 47.18 -12.03 -21.84
CA THR A 10 45.84 -11.57 -21.65
C THR A 10 45.26 -12.21 -20.38
N THR A 11 45.27 -11.48 -19.27
CA THR A 11 44.63 -11.90 -18.02
C THR A 11 43.13 -11.79 -18.15
N CYS A 12 42.44 -12.91 -18.38
CA CYS A 12 40.97 -12.98 -18.26
C CYS A 12 40.58 -12.86 -16.78
N MET A 13 40.17 -11.68 -16.35
CA MET A 13 39.44 -11.52 -15.09
C MET A 13 38.05 -12.14 -15.27
N ALA A 14 37.85 -13.35 -14.75
CA ALA A 14 36.55 -13.95 -14.58
C ALA A 14 35.81 -13.19 -13.48
N LEU A 15 34.85 -12.35 -13.85
CA LEU A 15 33.86 -11.79 -12.94
C LEU A 15 32.99 -12.95 -12.43
N LEU A 16 33.34 -13.46 -11.26
CA LEU A 16 32.47 -14.35 -10.49
C LEU A 16 31.27 -13.51 -10.00
N ALA A 17 30.24 -13.40 -10.83
CA ALA A 17 28.94 -13.01 -10.36
C ALA A 17 28.48 -14.09 -9.36
N SER A 18 28.54 -13.78 -8.06
CA SER A 18 28.01 -14.62 -7.01
C SER A 18 26.50 -14.73 -7.24
N ALA A 19 26.06 -15.79 -7.93
CA ALA A 19 24.65 -16.11 -8.03
C ALA A 19 24.15 -16.37 -6.60
N ALA A 20 23.32 -15.49 -6.08
CA ALA A 20 22.68 -15.68 -4.79
C ALA A 20 22.01 -17.06 -4.80
N GLN A 21 22.51 -17.97 -3.99
CA GLN A 21 22.02 -19.34 -3.94
C GLN A 21 20.57 -19.32 -3.46
N SER A 22 19.68 -19.90 -4.25
CA SER A 22 18.25 -19.99 -3.89
C SER A 22 18.11 -20.83 -2.62
N ARG A 23 17.37 -20.30 -1.64
CA ARG A 23 17.11 -20.99 -0.38
C ARG A 23 15.71 -20.74 0.13
N MET A 24 15.26 -21.56 1.07
CA MET A 24 14.08 -21.27 1.86
C MET A 24 14.46 -20.36 3.03
N LEU A 25 13.69 -19.30 3.22
CA LEU A 25 13.82 -18.41 4.37
C LEU A 25 13.31 -19.12 5.64
N ASP A 26 14.00 -18.90 6.74
CA ASP A 26 13.70 -19.46 8.06
C ASP A 26 13.13 -18.36 8.97
N LEU A 27 11.84 -18.36 9.20
CA LEU A 27 11.14 -17.33 9.99
C LEU A 27 11.53 -17.29 11.48
N THR A 28 12.36 -18.21 11.95
CA THR A 28 12.95 -18.14 13.30
C THR A 28 14.18 -17.21 13.35
N LYS A 29 14.71 -16.80 12.18
CA LYS A 29 15.86 -15.90 12.05
C LYS A 29 15.41 -14.50 11.72
N PRO A 30 15.78 -13.49 12.50
CA PRO A 30 15.34 -12.10 12.30
C PRO A 30 15.69 -11.56 10.89
N GLU A 31 16.85 -11.92 10.34
CA GLU A 31 17.27 -11.51 9.02
C GLU A 31 16.38 -12.09 7.92
N ASP A 32 15.94 -13.33 8.09
CA ASP A 32 15.05 -13.98 7.16
C ASP A 32 13.62 -13.46 7.28
N VAL A 33 13.20 -13.01 8.46
CA VAL A 33 11.92 -12.30 8.65
C VAL A 33 11.91 -11.00 7.85
N ILE A 34 12.99 -10.21 7.89
CA ILE A 34 13.12 -8.98 7.07
C ILE A 34 13.06 -9.32 5.59
N ALA A 35 13.80 -10.32 5.13
CA ALA A 35 13.76 -10.74 3.73
C ALA A 35 12.36 -11.20 3.30
N ALA A 36 11.66 -11.94 4.16
CA ALA A 36 10.28 -12.38 3.93
C ALA A 36 9.29 -11.21 3.87
N GLU A 37 9.43 -10.20 4.74
CA GLU A 37 8.60 -8.99 4.71
C GLU A 37 8.79 -8.17 3.43
N ILE A 38 10.03 -7.99 2.97
CA ILE A 38 10.35 -7.36 1.70
C ILE A 38 9.60 -8.07 0.57
N ARG A 39 9.67 -9.40 0.50
CA ARG A 39 8.99 -10.20 -0.54
C ARG A 39 7.47 -10.04 -0.55
N LEU A 40 6.86 -9.71 0.59
CA LEU A 40 5.42 -9.39 0.69
C LEU A 40 5.11 -7.92 0.46
N GLY A 41 6.04 -7.03 0.79
CA GLY A 41 5.75 -5.61 0.95
C GLY A 41 6.09 -4.73 -0.24
N CYS A 42 7.21 -4.96 -0.89
CA CYS A 42 7.79 -4.05 -1.86
C CYS A 42 8.83 -4.75 -2.75
N SER A 43 9.34 -4.07 -3.74
CA SER A 43 10.43 -4.57 -4.59
C SER A 43 11.72 -3.81 -4.31
N PRO A 44 12.87 -4.47 -4.16
CA PRO A 44 14.16 -3.79 -4.09
C PRO A 44 14.62 -3.22 -5.46
N ASP A 45 13.97 -3.63 -6.56
CA ASP A 45 14.18 -3.10 -7.89
C ASP A 45 13.15 -1.99 -8.17
N PRO A 46 13.53 -0.70 -8.16
CA PRO A 46 12.60 0.40 -8.39
C PRO A 46 12.03 0.44 -9.81
N GLU A 47 12.73 -0.16 -10.79
CA GLU A 47 12.24 -0.27 -12.18
C GLU A 47 11.15 -1.35 -12.32
N LYS A 48 11.05 -2.25 -11.35
CA LYS A 48 10.03 -3.30 -11.25
C LYS A 48 9.35 -3.27 -9.89
N PRO A 49 8.62 -2.20 -9.58
CA PRO A 49 8.00 -2.07 -8.26
C PRO A 49 6.97 -3.17 -8.01
N ALA A 50 6.76 -3.48 -6.74
CA ALA A 50 5.67 -4.37 -6.36
C ALA A 50 4.33 -3.64 -6.53
N MET A 51 3.47 -4.18 -7.37
CA MET A 51 2.15 -3.61 -7.64
C MET A 51 1.06 -4.49 -7.02
N ARG A 52 0.02 -3.84 -6.48
CA ARG A 52 -1.17 -4.51 -5.94
C ARG A 52 -2.42 -3.80 -6.41
N TRP A 53 -3.32 -4.57 -7.02
CA TRP A 53 -4.66 -4.13 -7.35
C TRP A 53 -5.61 -4.45 -6.20
N MET A 54 -6.49 -3.49 -5.88
CA MET A 54 -7.53 -3.62 -4.86
C MET A 54 -8.91 -3.58 -5.50
N SER A 55 -9.80 -4.43 -4.99
CA SER A 55 -11.22 -4.38 -5.28
C SER A 55 -12.02 -4.61 -4.00
N GLY A 56 -13.11 -3.85 -3.82
CA GLY A 56 -13.92 -3.94 -2.62
C GLY A 56 -15.20 -3.11 -2.68
N GLN A 57 -15.80 -2.92 -1.52
CA GLN A 57 -17.03 -2.15 -1.35
C GLN A 57 -17.03 -1.31 -0.08
N ILE A 58 -17.85 -0.28 -0.07
CA ILE A 58 -18.11 0.54 1.10
C ILE A 58 -19.60 0.48 1.41
N LEU A 59 -19.89 0.09 2.65
CA LEU A 59 -21.22 0.10 3.22
C LEU A 59 -21.37 1.30 4.15
N GLY A 60 -22.51 1.94 4.12
CA GLY A 60 -22.93 2.89 5.13
C GLY A 60 -23.78 2.16 6.18
N ARG A 61 -23.41 2.34 7.44
CA ARG A 61 -24.05 1.67 8.58
C ARG A 61 -24.59 2.69 9.56
N ARG A 62 -25.86 2.58 9.93
CA ARG A 62 -26.53 3.34 10.98
C ARG A 62 -27.26 2.39 11.92
N GLN A 63 -27.33 2.76 13.19
CA GLN A 63 -28.04 1.94 14.18
C GLN A 63 -29.52 1.83 13.81
N GLY A 64 -30.07 0.62 13.83
CA GLY A 64 -31.48 0.36 13.53
C GLY A 64 -31.86 0.37 12.04
N GLU A 65 -30.90 0.59 11.13
CA GLU A 65 -31.11 0.52 9.68
C GLU A 65 -30.35 -0.64 9.06
N ALA A 66 -30.83 -1.15 7.93
CA ALA A 66 -30.06 -2.08 7.11
C ALA A 66 -28.86 -1.35 6.49
N ASP A 67 -27.73 -2.04 6.37
CA ASP A 67 -26.55 -1.51 5.70
C ASP A 67 -26.88 -1.10 4.25
N LYS A 68 -26.41 0.07 3.84
CA LYS A 68 -26.56 0.55 2.45
C LYS A 68 -25.24 0.35 1.71
N HIS A 69 -25.28 -0.32 0.56
CA HIS A 69 -24.14 -0.41 -0.33
C HIS A 69 -23.95 0.95 -1.02
N LEU A 70 -22.94 1.71 -0.58
CA LEU A 70 -22.73 3.08 -1.06
C LEU A 70 -21.86 3.11 -2.31
N PHE A 71 -20.77 2.34 -2.32
CA PHE A 71 -19.79 2.34 -3.41
C PHE A 71 -19.17 0.96 -3.60
N ASN A 72 -18.83 0.62 -4.84
CA ASN A 72 -17.69 -0.25 -5.10
C ASN A 72 -16.42 0.60 -5.07
N VAL A 73 -15.26 -0.03 -4.83
CA VAL A 73 -13.96 0.63 -4.88
C VAL A 73 -12.96 -0.20 -5.66
N GLN A 74 -12.10 0.48 -6.39
CA GLN A 74 -10.91 -0.10 -7.00
C GLN A 74 -9.72 0.79 -6.72
N GLY A 75 -8.55 0.20 -6.47
CA GLY A 75 -7.35 0.92 -6.18
C GLY A 75 -6.08 0.21 -6.63
N LEU A 76 -5.00 0.96 -6.63
CA LEU A 76 -3.66 0.51 -6.96
C LEU A 76 -2.70 1.00 -5.89
N ASN A 77 -1.81 0.12 -5.44
CA ASN A 77 -0.64 0.47 -4.64
C ASN A 77 0.61 0.02 -5.38
N THR A 78 1.59 0.90 -5.47
CA THR A 78 2.87 0.63 -6.12
C THR A 78 4.00 0.96 -5.16
N ALA A 79 4.86 -0.03 -4.84
CA ALA A 79 5.85 0.06 -3.77
C ALA A 79 7.23 -0.45 -4.17
N ALA A 80 8.26 0.29 -3.77
CA ALA A 80 9.65 -0.13 -3.82
C ALA A 80 10.28 -0.09 -2.43
N CYS A 81 11.42 -0.76 -2.24
CA CYS A 81 12.16 -0.77 -0.97
C CYS A 81 13.60 -0.35 -1.16
N GLN A 82 14.05 0.56 -0.32
CA GLN A 82 15.48 0.72 -0.07
C GLN A 82 15.90 -0.30 1.00
N THR A 83 16.97 -1.04 0.72
CA THR A 83 17.54 -2.00 1.67
C THR A 83 18.75 -1.40 2.36
N TYR A 84 19.02 -1.85 3.58
CA TYR A 84 20.10 -1.39 4.44
C TYR A 84 20.82 -2.60 5.05
N ASP A 85 22.08 -2.40 5.40
CA ASP A 85 22.84 -3.33 6.21
C ASP A 85 23.52 -2.55 7.34
N ASP A 86 22.97 -2.66 8.55
CA ASP A 86 23.48 -1.96 9.73
C ASP A 86 24.33 -2.91 10.57
N PRO A 87 25.59 -2.55 10.93
CA PRO A 87 26.49 -3.43 11.67
C PRO A 87 25.98 -3.93 13.02
N LYS A 88 25.04 -3.19 13.64
CA LYS A 88 24.48 -3.54 14.97
C LYS A 88 23.06 -4.11 14.88
N ARG A 89 22.32 -3.71 13.86
CA ARG A 89 20.89 -4.02 13.73
C ARG A 89 20.60 -5.03 12.62
N GLY A 90 21.65 -5.43 11.86
CA GLY A 90 21.53 -6.35 10.74
C GLY A 90 20.82 -5.75 9.52
N PRO A 91 20.37 -6.61 8.59
CA PRO A 91 19.67 -6.17 7.40
C PRO A 91 18.34 -5.45 7.76
N GLY A 92 17.99 -4.49 6.92
CA GLY A 92 16.77 -3.72 7.09
C GLY A 92 16.22 -3.20 5.77
N TYR A 93 15.03 -2.61 5.82
CA TYR A 93 14.42 -1.98 4.67
C TYR A 93 13.53 -0.80 5.07
N ARG A 94 13.31 0.09 4.12
CA ARG A 94 12.30 1.15 4.17
C ARG A 94 11.50 1.10 2.87
N SER A 95 10.18 1.00 2.97
CA SER A 95 9.29 1.02 1.82
C SER A 95 8.87 2.44 1.48
N VAL A 96 8.88 2.74 0.19
CA VAL A 96 8.27 3.94 -0.41
C VAL A 96 7.16 3.50 -1.35
N SER A 97 6.01 4.17 -1.31
CA SER A 97 4.86 3.75 -2.11
C SER A 97 3.92 4.90 -2.47
N ARG A 98 3.05 4.63 -3.45
CA ARG A 98 1.90 5.45 -3.83
C ARG A 98 0.63 4.62 -3.81
N GLU A 99 -0.47 5.27 -3.52
CA GLU A 99 -1.80 4.65 -3.53
C GLU A 99 -2.81 5.55 -4.22
N ILE A 100 -3.62 4.94 -5.07
CA ILE A 100 -4.78 5.58 -5.70
C ILE A 100 -5.99 4.69 -5.52
N MET A 101 -7.17 5.29 -5.24
CA MET A 101 -8.42 4.55 -5.13
C MET A 101 -9.58 5.40 -5.65
N PHE A 102 -10.43 4.79 -6.45
CA PHE A 102 -11.64 5.38 -6.99
C PHE A 102 -12.89 4.75 -6.37
N TYR A 103 -13.90 5.60 -6.17
CA TYR A 103 -15.25 5.19 -5.82
C TYR A 103 -16.04 4.97 -7.10
N LEU A 104 -16.76 3.85 -7.16
CA LEU A 104 -17.55 3.43 -8.31
C LEU A 104 -19.00 3.26 -7.90
N ASP A 105 -19.90 3.58 -8.81
CA ASP A 105 -21.33 3.32 -8.67
C ASP A 105 -21.59 1.81 -8.56
N PRO A 106 -22.30 1.33 -7.54
CA PRO A 106 -22.52 -0.10 -7.33
C PRO A 106 -23.30 -0.79 -8.43
N ALA A 107 -24.19 -0.09 -9.13
CA ALA A 107 -25.05 -0.67 -10.15
C ALA A 107 -24.38 -0.72 -11.51
N THR A 108 -23.58 0.31 -11.85
CA THR A 108 -22.97 0.42 -13.19
C THR A 108 -21.50 0.07 -13.23
N GLY A 109 -20.81 0.06 -12.08
CA GLY A 109 -19.36 -0.15 -11.98
C GLY A 109 -18.52 1.00 -12.56
N LYS A 110 -19.14 2.15 -12.90
CA LYS A 110 -18.43 3.33 -13.40
C LYS A 110 -17.85 4.16 -12.26
N ILE A 111 -16.69 4.79 -12.50
CA ILE A 111 -16.15 5.83 -11.60
C ILE A 111 -17.16 6.99 -11.58
N ILE A 112 -17.40 7.53 -10.39
CA ILE A 112 -18.39 8.60 -10.17
C ILE A 112 -17.69 9.88 -9.72
N ASP A 113 -18.05 11.01 -10.33
CA ASP A 113 -17.57 12.34 -9.93
C ASP A 113 -18.51 13.04 -8.96
N THR A 114 -19.79 12.64 -8.95
CA THR A 114 -20.82 13.13 -8.04
C THR A 114 -21.63 11.98 -7.47
N TRP A 115 -22.20 12.19 -6.28
CA TRP A 115 -22.98 11.19 -5.59
C TRP A 115 -24.15 11.82 -4.84
N THR A 116 -25.36 11.28 -5.03
CA THR A 116 -26.52 11.68 -4.24
C THR A 116 -26.57 10.87 -2.96
N ASN A 117 -26.36 11.55 -1.84
CA ASN A 117 -26.31 10.94 -0.51
C ASN A 117 -27.67 10.35 -0.12
N PRO A 118 -27.80 9.03 0.07
CA PRO A 118 -29.08 8.39 0.36
C PRO A 118 -29.60 8.66 1.78
N TYR A 119 -28.85 9.38 2.60
CA TYR A 119 -29.23 9.77 3.96
C TYR A 119 -29.74 11.23 4.05
N THR A 120 -29.27 12.07 3.12
CA THR A 120 -29.61 13.51 3.13
C THR A 120 -30.37 13.96 1.88
N GLY A 121 -30.29 13.22 0.78
CA GLY A 121 -30.79 13.62 -0.52
C GLY A 121 -29.91 14.65 -1.25
N GLU A 122 -28.82 15.10 -0.63
CA GLU A 122 -27.90 16.10 -1.20
C GLU A 122 -26.94 15.45 -2.20
N THR A 123 -26.73 16.09 -3.35
CA THR A 123 -25.71 15.69 -4.31
C THR A 123 -24.40 16.38 -3.97
N VAL A 124 -23.34 15.60 -3.81
CA VAL A 124 -22.01 16.05 -3.41
C VAL A 124 -20.97 15.63 -4.44
N GLU A 125 -19.86 16.38 -4.51
CA GLU A 125 -18.69 16.00 -5.28
C GLU A 125 -17.98 14.82 -4.58
N VAL A 126 -17.55 13.83 -5.36
CA VAL A 126 -16.79 12.68 -4.86
C VAL A 126 -15.31 12.99 -4.90
N ILE A 127 -14.66 12.86 -3.74
CA ILE A 127 -13.21 13.06 -3.64
C ILE A 127 -12.53 11.71 -3.57
N HIS A 128 -11.87 11.31 -4.65
CA HIS A 128 -11.11 10.07 -4.73
C HIS A 128 -9.83 10.14 -3.89
N MET A 129 -9.20 8.99 -3.65
CA MET A 129 -7.97 8.92 -2.87
C MET A 129 -6.73 8.97 -3.77
N PHE A 130 -5.86 9.95 -3.53
CA PHE A 130 -4.60 10.18 -4.22
C PHE A 130 -3.50 10.37 -3.17
N ASN A 131 -2.89 9.28 -2.72
CA ASN A 131 -1.86 9.32 -1.68
C ASN A 131 -0.46 9.19 -2.33
N ASP A 132 0.30 10.27 -2.37
CA ASP A 132 1.68 10.32 -2.88
C ASP A 132 2.52 11.26 -2.00
N PRO A 133 3.40 10.71 -1.17
CA PRO A 133 3.70 9.28 -0.96
C PRO A 133 2.93 8.64 0.20
N VAL A 134 3.07 7.29 0.31
CA VAL A 134 2.76 6.50 1.50
C VAL A 134 4.03 5.78 1.93
N ASN A 135 4.94 6.50 2.57
CA ASN A 135 6.27 6.02 2.92
C ASN A 135 6.32 5.48 4.36
N MET A 136 7.13 4.44 4.58
CA MET A 136 7.50 4.10 5.95
C MET A 136 8.30 5.27 6.56
N PRO A 137 7.97 5.72 7.79
CA PRO A 137 8.64 6.88 8.40
C PRO A 137 10.12 6.58 8.73
N GLU A 138 10.42 5.36 9.15
CA GLU A 138 11.78 4.91 9.49
C GLU A 138 12.05 3.51 8.92
N PRO A 139 13.32 3.15 8.65
CA PRO A 139 13.68 1.79 8.29
C PRO A 139 13.40 0.79 9.42
N LYS A 140 12.92 -0.40 9.03
CA LYS A 140 12.80 -1.57 9.90
C LYS A 140 14.03 -2.46 9.72
N TYR A 141 14.57 -2.99 10.81
CA TYR A 141 15.77 -3.82 10.82
C TYR A 141 15.50 -5.15 11.52
N ALA A 142 16.40 -6.12 11.32
CA ALA A 142 16.34 -7.42 11.97
C ALA A 142 16.37 -7.30 13.51
N TYR A 143 17.08 -6.29 14.01
CA TYR A 143 17.12 -6.00 15.45
C TYR A 143 16.68 -4.56 15.71
N GLY A 144 15.83 -4.39 16.71
CA GLY A 144 15.37 -3.07 17.17
C GLY A 144 16.48 -2.22 17.76
N LYS A 145 16.19 -0.95 18.06
CA LYS A 145 17.11 -0.03 18.76
C LYS A 145 17.47 -0.55 20.17
N ASP A 146 16.60 -1.37 20.76
CA ASP A 146 16.79 -2.05 22.06
C ASP A 146 17.49 -3.43 21.96
N GLY A 147 17.95 -3.81 20.77
CA GLY A 147 18.60 -5.07 20.50
C GLY A 147 17.66 -6.27 20.37
N LYS A 148 16.36 -6.10 20.52
CA LYS A 148 15.40 -7.20 20.37
C LYS A 148 15.26 -7.61 18.91
N PRO A 149 15.23 -8.94 18.63
CA PRO A 149 15.00 -9.44 17.27
C PRO A 149 13.58 -9.17 16.83
N VAL A 150 13.42 -8.90 15.52
CA VAL A 150 12.12 -8.95 14.88
C VAL A 150 11.63 -10.40 14.84
N THR A 151 10.36 -10.62 15.10
CA THR A 151 9.70 -11.92 15.03
C THR A 151 8.57 -11.87 14.01
N TRP A 152 8.33 -12.99 13.35
CA TRP A 152 7.14 -13.14 12.55
C TRP A 152 5.99 -13.65 13.41
N GLU A 153 4.89 -12.89 13.41
CA GLU A 153 3.67 -13.24 14.14
C GLU A 153 2.60 -13.67 13.15
N GLY A 154 2.40 -14.97 13.04
CA GLY A 154 1.41 -15.55 12.15
C GLY A 154 1.26 -17.04 12.37
N GLN A 155 0.47 -17.66 11.50
CA GLN A 155 0.19 -19.10 11.53
C GLN A 155 0.47 -19.70 10.15
N ILE A 156 0.98 -20.94 10.15
CA ILE A 156 1.11 -21.74 8.93
C ILE A 156 0.22 -22.97 9.08
N VAL A 157 -0.78 -23.08 8.20
CA VAL A 157 -1.72 -24.18 8.18
C VAL A 157 -1.78 -24.74 6.74
N ASN A 158 -1.50 -26.01 6.56
CA ASN A 158 -1.54 -26.70 5.27
C ASN A 158 -0.73 -25.97 4.17
N GLY A 159 0.45 -25.45 4.50
CA GLY A 159 1.33 -24.74 3.57
C GLY A 159 0.88 -23.32 3.20
N LEU A 160 -0.16 -22.79 3.84
CA LEU A 160 -0.61 -21.40 3.72
C LEU A 160 -0.21 -20.64 4.98
N ALA A 161 0.57 -19.59 4.82
CA ALA A 161 0.86 -18.64 5.89
C ALA A 161 -0.25 -17.60 5.98
N ASN A 162 -0.66 -17.31 7.20
CA ASN A 162 -1.62 -16.25 7.52
C ASN A 162 -1.05 -15.33 8.60
N THR A 163 -1.13 -14.02 8.35
CA THR A 163 -0.82 -12.97 9.33
C THR A 163 -2.04 -12.08 9.48
N GLN A 164 -2.42 -11.81 10.73
CA GLN A 164 -3.53 -10.92 11.04
C GLN A 164 -3.03 -9.72 11.84
N ARG A 165 -3.52 -8.54 11.50
CA ARG A 165 -3.22 -7.29 12.22
C ARG A 165 -4.51 -6.52 12.44
N ALA A 166 -4.65 -5.96 13.63
CA ALA A 166 -5.71 -5.01 13.99
C ALA A 166 -5.04 -3.73 14.46
N ASN A 167 -5.32 -2.63 13.77
CA ASN A 167 -4.82 -1.31 14.14
C ASN A 167 -6.02 -0.44 14.54
N HIS A 168 -6.07 -0.06 15.80
CA HIS A 168 -7.03 0.91 16.29
C HIS A 168 -6.30 2.21 16.61
N PHE A 169 -6.74 3.30 16.02
CA PHE A 169 -6.12 4.60 16.26
C PHE A 169 -7.16 5.71 16.34
N PHE A 170 -6.82 6.75 17.09
CA PHE A 170 -7.57 7.99 17.17
C PHE A 170 -6.78 9.09 16.48
N ARG A 171 -7.48 9.94 15.75
CA ARG A 171 -6.89 11.11 15.07
C ARG A 171 -7.82 12.31 15.17
N ASP A 172 -7.22 13.49 15.09
CA ASP A 172 -7.97 14.70 14.74
C ASP A 172 -8.08 14.77 13.21
N GLY A 173 -9.29 14.92 12.72
CA GLY A 173 -9.54 15.13 11.29
C GLY A 173 -9.04 16.51 10.88
N ILE A 174 -8.31 16.57 9.76
CA ILE A 174 -7.79 17.85 9.23
C ILE A 174 -8.91 18.80 8.79
N MET A 175 -10.13 18.28 8.58
CA MET A 175 -11.34 19.00 8.22
C MET A 175 -12.18 19.38 9.45
N SER A 176 -11.60 19.42 10.65
CA SER A 176 -12.27 19.86 11.87
C SER A 176 -12.32 21.39 11.98
N GLY A 177 -13.09 21.89 12.95
CA GLY A 177 -13.22 23.33 13.21
C GLY A 177 -14.01 24.06 12.13
N ASP A 178 -13.38 24.97 11.39
CA ASP A 178 -14.03 25.84 10.41
C ASP A 178 -14.57 25.11 9.15
N TYR A 179 -14.34 23.80 9.05
CA TYR A 179 -14.75 22.96 7.90
C TYR A 179 -16.07 22.21 8.20
N GLN A 180 -17.07 22.89 8.73
CA GLN A 180 -18.35 22.30 9.20
C GLN A 180 -19.13 21.54 8.11
N ASP A 181 -18.92 21.88 6.83
CA ASP A 181 -19.55 21.19 5.70
C ASP A 181 -18.95 19.81 5.44
N TYR A 182 -17.82 19.50 6.07
CA TYR A 182 -17.08 18.25 5.90
C TYR A 182 -17.08 17.43 7.19
N VAL A 183 -16.97 16.12 7.03
CA VAL A 183 -16.82 15.22 8.18
C VAL A 183 -15.40 15.33 8.73
N GLY A 184 -15.24 15.96 9.87
CA GLY A 184 -13.97 16.21 10.54
C GLY A 184 -14.04 15.89 12.03
N GLY A 185 -13.23 16.57 12.84
CA GLY A 185 -13.18 16.42 14.29
C GLY A 185 -12.36 15.21 14.75
N LYS A 186 -12.52 14.83 16.01
CA LYS A 186 -11.88 13.63 16.57
C LYS A 186 -12.60 12.38 16.08
N TYR A 187 -11.85 11.42 15.60
CA TYR A 187 -12.41 10.17 15.11
C TYR A 187 -11.55 8.97 15.47
N SER A 188 -12.21 7.82 15.56
CA SER A 188 -11.55 6.54 15.75
C SER A 188 -11.66 5.72 14.45
N VAL A 189 -10.61 4.98 14.16
CA VAL A 189 -10.55 4.09 13.01
C VAL A 189 -10.08 2.72 13.47
N LEU A 190 -10.76 1.68 13.03
CA LEU A 190 -10.32 0.31 13.16
C LEU A 190 -9.96 -0.23 11.77
N GLU A 191 -8.72 -0.65 11.60
CA GLU A 191 -8.27 -1.35 10.42
C GLU A 191 -7.93 -2.79 10.76
N LEU A 192 -8.50 -3.73 10.01
CA LEU A 192 -8.24 -5.15 10.10
C LEU A 192 -7.57 -5.60 8.80
N ARG A 193 -6.45 -6.29 8.90
CA ARG A 193 -5.74 -6.83 7.74
C ARG A 193 -5.38 -8.28 7.96
N SER A 194 -5.75 -9.12 7.01
CA SER A 194 -5.33 -10.53 6.95
C SER A 194 -4.58 -10.76 5.65
N ILE A 195 -3.39 -11.34 5.72
CA ILE A 195 -2.56 -11.67 4.57
C ILE A 195 -2.52 -13.19 4.47
N PHE A 196 -2.74 -13.72 3.28
CA PHE A 196 -2.68 -15.13 2.96
C PHE A 196 -1.68 -15.37 1.84
N VAL A 197 -0.68 -16.21 2.08
CA VAL A 197 0.37 -16.47 1.10
C VAL A 197 0.85 -17.92 1.16
N PRO A 198 1.00 -18.61 -0.01
CA PRO A 198 1.62 -19.93 -0.05
C PRO A 198 3.07 -19.86 0.43
N VAL A 199 3.40 -20.64 1.45
CA VAL A 199 4.74 -20.68 2.07
C VAL A 199 5.82 -21.01 1.03
N ALA A 200 5.56 -21.96 0.12
CA ALA A 200 6.49 -22.40 -0.92
C ALA A 200 6.85 -21.27 -1.93
N ASP A 201 5.95 -20.32 -2.15
CA ASP A 201 6.22 -19.15 -3.00
C ASP A 201 6.85 -18.01 -2.20
N TRP A 202 6.34 -17.79 -0.98
CA TRP A 202 6.77 -16.66 -0.15
C TRP A 202 8.20 -16.82 0.36
N LEU A 203 8.52 -17.97 0.96
CA LEU A 203 9.82 -18.18 1.60
C LEU A 203 10.90 -18.67 0.64
N ASN A 204 10.57 -19.08 -0.57
CA ASN A 204 11.54 -19.53 -1.56
C ASN A 204 12.14 -18.35 -2.33
N THR A 205 13.42 -18.06 -2.09
CA THR A 205 14.12 -16.94 -2.74
C THR A 205 14.32 -17.10 -4.24
N ALA A 206 14.17 -18.33 -4.78
CA ALA A 206 14.19 -18.57 -6.23
C ALA A 206 12.90 -18.13 -6.94
N LYS A 207 11.80 -17.94 -6.20
CA LYS A 207 10.54 -17.50 -6.78
C LYS A 207 10.55 -16.00 -7.06
N PRO A 208 10.05 -15.58 -8.23
CA PRO A 208 10.02 -14.17 -8.60
C PRO A 208 9.07 -13.35 -7.71
N LEU A 209 9.24 -12.05 -7.76
CA LEU A 209 8.28 -11.09 -7.23
C LEU A 209 7.33 -10.63 -8.35
N PRO A 210 6.11 -10.23 -8.03
CA PRO A 210 5.47 -10.28 -6.70
C PRO A 210 5.12 -11.72 -6.29
N VAL A 211 5.20 -11.98 -4.99
CA VAL A 211 4.79 -13.28 -4.45
C VAL A 211 3.28 -13.44 -4.58
N ARG A 212 2.83 -14.59 -5.07
CA ARG A 212 1.40 -14.93 -5.15
C ARG A 212 0.80 -14.96 -3.75
N GLY A 213 -0.36 -14.34 -3.61
CA GLY A 213 -1.07 -14.27 -2.34
C GLY A 213 -2.23 -13.31 -2.45
N SER A 214 -2.87 -13.05 -1.34
CA SER A 214 -3.90 -12.02 -1.24
C SER A 214 -3.92 -11.44 0.16
N SER A 215 -4.46 -10.24 0.29
CA SER A 215 -4.79 -9.72 1.61
C SER A 215 -6.21 -9.16 1.62
N VAL A 216 -6.92 -9.44 2.70
CA VAL A 216 -8.20 -8.79 2.99
C VAL A 216 -7.91 -7.62 3.91
N TRP A 217 -8.47 -6.46 3.58
CA TRP A 217 -8.38 -5.27 4.39
C TRP A 217 -9.77 -4.70 4.61
N SER A 218 -10.10 -4.47 5.87
CA SER A 218 -11.35 -3.84 6.26
C SER A 218 -11.06 -2.63 7.12
N ARG A 219 -11.85 -1.56 6.91
CA ARG A 219 -11.75 -0.34 7.68
C ARG A 219 -13.12 0.09 8.14
N ILE A 220 -13.25 0.32 9.43
CA ILE A 220 -14.41 0.92 10.06
C ILE A 220 -13.99 2.34 10.47
N SER A 221 -14.69 3.33 9.97
CA SER A 221 -14.39 4.74 10.22
C SER A 221 -15.64 5.60 10.15
N PRO A 222 -15.61 6.82 10.67
CA PRO A 222 -16.68 7.80 10.42
C PRO A 222 -16.94 7.95 8.91
N TRP A 223 -18.03 8.63 8.57
CA TRP A 223 -18.34 9.00 7.20
C TRP A 223 -17.13 9.64 6.51
N LEU A 224 -16.99 9.42 5.20
CA LEU A 224 -15.93 10.05 4.43
C LEU A 224 -16.08 11.59 4.47
N PRO A 225 -14.99 12.36 4.54
CA PRO A 225 -15.05 13.82 4.72
C PRO A 225 -16.00 14.53 3.75
N TRP A 226 -15.97 14.17 2.49
CA TRP A 226 -16.75 14.79 1.42
C TRP A 226 -18.26 14.42 1.40
N MET A 227 -18.69 13.47 2.23
CA MET A 227 -20.09 13.01 2.25
C MET A 227 -21.06 13.99 2.91
N LYS A 228 -20.57 15.08 3.50
CA LYS A 228 -21.38 16.08 4.23
C LYS A 228 -22.28 15.47 5.30
N MET A 229 -21.73 14.53 6.05
CA MET A 229 -22.40 13.80 7.13
C MET A 229 -21.92 14.24 8.52
N ALA A 230 -21.33 15.44 8.66
CA ALA A 230 -20.82 15.94 9.93
C ALA A 230 -21.94 15.97 10.99
N GLY A 231 -21.63 15.45 12.20
CA GLY A 231 -22.56 15.38 13.30
C GLY A 231 -23.72 14.37 13.13
N ARG A 232 -23.75 13.62 12.03
CA ARG A 232 -24.77 12.57 11.80
C ARG A 232 -24.28 11.24 12.30
N GLU A 233 -25.16 10.51 12.95
CA GLU A 233 -24.89 9.15 13.42
C GLU A 233 -24.59 8.20 12.27
N GLY A 234 -23.71 7.23 12.56
CA GLY A 234 -23.33 6.17 11.64
C GLY A 234 -21.86 6.22 11.23
N GLN A 235 -21.51 5.31 10.33
CA GLN A 235 -20.12 5.08 9.93
C GLN A 235 -20.04 4.39 8.56
N THR A 236 -18.85 4.39 7.97
CA THR A 236 -18.53 3.57 6.81
C THR A 236 -17.82 2.30 7.21
N VAL A 237 -18.13 1.21 6.51
CA VAL A 237 -17.41 -0.07 6.59
C VAL A 237 -16.89 -0.37 5.19
N LEU A 238 -15.57 -0.22 5.01
CA LEU A 238 -14.90 -0.64 3.80
C LEU A 238 -14.40 -2.08 4.00
N THR A 239 -14.60 -2.93 3.02
CA THR A 239 -13.96 -4.24 2.92
C THR A 239 -13.44 -4.44 1.51
N SER A 240 -12.21 -4.94 1.40
CA SER A 240 -11.54 -5.10 0.11
C SER A 240 -10.56 -6.26 0.12
N THR A 241 -10.26 -6.77 -1.07
CA THR A 241 -9.20 -7.73 -1.29
C THR A 241 -8.12 -7.11 -2.17
N TRP A 242 -6.88 -7.30 -1.80
CA TRP A 242 -5.69 -6.85 -2.50
C TRP A 242 -4.98 -8.05 -3.13
N PHE A 243 -4.65 -7.91 -4.40
CA PHE A 243 -3.97 -8.93 -5.18
C PHE A 243 -2.64 -8.38 -5.69
N PRO A 244 -1.51 -9.08 -5.46
CA PRO A 244 -0.28 -8.78 -6.20
C PRO A 244 -0.52 -9.00 -7.69
N ILE A 245 -0.05 -8.07 -8.49
CA ILE A 245 -0.12 -8.09 -9.96
C ILE A 245 1.27 -7.88 -10.55
N LYS A 246 1.50 -8.40 -11.76
CA LYS A 246 2.77 -8.21 -12.46
C LYS A 246 2.88 -6.82 -13.06
N ASP A 247 1.81 -6.37 -13.69
CA ASP A 247 1.73 -5.11 -14.39
C ASP A 247 0.26 -4.66 -14.58
N MET A 248 0.06 -3.53 -15.22
CA MET A 248 -1.25 -2.93 -15.42
C MET A 248 -2.20 -3.75 -16.31
N SER A 249 -1.72 -4.76 -17.06
CA SER A 249 -2.59 -5.61 -17.86
C SER A 249 -3.51 -6.50 -17.02
N GLU A 250 -3.11 -6.78 -15.76
CA GLU A 250 -3.90 -7.56 -14.81
C GLU A 250 -4.92 -6.69 -14.04
N VAL A 251 -4.85 -5.36 -14.14
CA VAL A 251 -5.82 -4.44 -13.53
C VAL A 251 -7.12 -4.42 -14.34
N ARG A 252 -8.25 -4.49 -13.66
CA ARG A 252 -9.57 -4.44 -14.32
C ARG A 252 -9.99 -3.01 -14.63
N GLU A 253 -10.87 -2.90 -15.65
CA GLU A 253 -11.58 -1.65 -15.94
C GLU A 253 -12.59 -1.33 -14.81
N PRO A 254 -12.90 -0.05 -14.57
CA PRO A 254 -12.40 1.14 -15.28
C PRO A 254 -11.05 1.67 -14.74
N LEU A 255 -10.51 1.09 -13.65
CA LEU A 255 -9.27 1.59 -13.01
C LEU A 255 -8.08 1.60 -13.97
N ARG A 256 -7.90 0.53 -14.77
CA ARG A 256 -6.77 0.42 -15.68
C ARG A 256 -6.66 1.61 -16.62
N SER A 257 -7.73 1.88 -17.38
CA SER A 257 -7.75 2.99 -18.34
C SER A 257 -7.61 4.33 -17.64
N LYS A 258 -8.27 4.55 -16.50
CA LYS A 258 -8.19 5.79 -15.74
C LYS A 258 -6.77 6.08 -15.25
N VAL A 259 -6.08 5.08 -14.70
CA VAL A 259 -4.70 5.23 -14.21
C VAL A 259 -3.73 5.47 -15.38
N LEU A 260 -3.81 4.68 -16.46
CA LEU A 260 -2.89 4.80 -17.57
C LEU A 260 -3.01 6.14 -18.31
N ASN A 261 -4.22 6.67 -18.44
CA ASN A 261 -4.46 7.89 -19.21
C ASN A 261 -4.26 9.18 -18.39
N GLU A 262 -4.60 9.17 -17.10
CA GLU A 262 -4.67 10.40 -16.31
C GLU A 262 -3.74 10.41 -15.09
N PHE A 263 -3.37 9.24 -14.57
CA PHE A 263 -2.65 9.09 -13.31
C PHE A 263 -1.45 8.13 -13.41
N SER A 264 -0.76 8.13 -14.55
CA SER A 264 0.31 7.17 -14.86
C SER A 264 1.46 7.15 -13.83
N VAL A 265 1.67 8.25 -13.08
CA VAL A 265 2.66 8.31 -11.99
C VAL A 265 2.42 7.22 -10.92
N TYR A 266 1.18 6.77 -10.73
CA TYR A 266 0.85 5.70 -9.78
C TYR A 266 1.25 4.30 -10.24
N THR A 267 1.72 4.15 -11.48
CA THR A 267 2.31 2.88 -11.97
C THR A 267 3.78 2.72 -11.57
N THR A 268 4.40 3.75 -10.99
CA THR A 268 5.78 3.74 -10.50
C THR A 268 5.81 4.02 -9.01
N ALA A 269 6.80 3.48 -8.30
CA ALA A 269 7.04 3.86 -6.91
C ALA A 269 7.70 5.25 -6.82
N PRO A 270 7.62 5.95 -5.67
CA PRO A 270 8.48 7.10 -5.41
C PRO A 270 9.97 6.73 -5.48
N PRO A 271 10.89 7.71 -5.64
CA PRO A 271 12.32 7.47 -5.49
C PRO A 271 12.64 6.78 -4.16
N LEU A 272 13.63 5.88 -4.14
CA LEU A 272 13.96 5.11 -2.93
C LEU A 272 14.37 5.99 -1.74
N ASP A 273 14.96 7.14 -2.02
CA ASP A 273 15.39 8.15 -1.05
C ASP A 273 14.31 9.19 -0.72
N ASP A 274 13.08 9.00 -1.19
CA ASP A 274 11.97 9.92 -0.91
C ASP A 274 11.72 10.05 0.59
N ALA A 275 12.16 11.20 1.15
CA ALA A 275 12.06 11.52 2.58
C ALA A 275 10.73 12.19 2.96
N ARG A 276 9.81 12.41 2.00
CA ARG A 276 8.52 13.03 2.31
C ARG A 276 7.74 12.19 3.31
N ALA A 277 7.08 12.85 4.25
CA ALA A 277 6.13 12.19 5.13
C ALA A 277 4.93 11.66 4.31
N SER A 278 4.35 10.56 4.76
CA SER A 278 3.11 10.05 4.17
C SER A 278 2.02 11.12 4.20
N VAL A 279 1.40 11.34 3.06
CA VAL A 279 0.27 12.25 2.91
C VAL A 279 -1.00 11.46 2.58
N ASN A 280 -2.14 12.07 2.88
CA ASN A 280 -3.43 11.56 2.44
C ASN A 280 -4.15 12.62 1.61
N SER A 281 -5.11 12.19 0.82
CA SER A 281 -5.88 13.04 -0.09
C SER A 281 -6.53 14.24 0.60
N TRP A 282 -6.92 14.09 1.88
CA TRP A 282 -7.60 15.16 2.62
C TRP A 282 -6.72 16.38 2.85
N VAL A 283 -5.39 16.22 2.88
CA VAL A 283 -4.45 17.35 2.95
C VAL A 283 -4.54 18.21 1.69
N GLY A 284 -4.58 17.59 0.53
CA GLY A 284 -4.76 18.28 -0.75
C GLY A 284 -6.11 19.00 -0.83
N VAL A 285 -7.18 18.30 -0.48
CA VAL A 285 -8.55 18.85 -0.45
C VAL A 285 -8.65 20.06 0.49
N LYS A 286 -8.09 19.95 1.70
CA LYS A 286 -8.06 21.07 2.63
C LYS A 286 -7.36 22.30 2.01
N LYS A 287 -6.23 22.10 1.39
CA LYS A 287 -5.48 23.17 0.71
C LYS A 287 -6.31 23.85 -0.38
N GLU A 288 -7.01 23.07 -1.23
CA GLU A 288 -7.88 23.63 -2.28
C GLU A 288 -9.04 24.45 -1.70
N ILE A 289 -9.66 23.97 -0.62
CA ILE A 289 -10.72 24.72 0.08
C ILE A 289 -10.18 26.04 0.64
N ASP A 290 -9.01 26.00 1.30
CA ASP A 290 -8.39 27.20 1.86
C ASP A 290 -8.04 28.23 0.77
N GLU A 291 -7.51 27.79 -0.38
CA GLU A 291 -7.24 28.64 -1.53
C GLU A 291 -8.51 29.25 -2.15
N LYS A 292 -9.61 28.49 -2.20
CA LYS A 292 -10.92 29.01 -2.67
C LYS A 292 -11.52 30.02 -1.71
N ARG A 293 -11.32 29.86 -0.40
CA ARG A 293 -11.80 30.81 0.62
C ARG A 293 -11.00 32.11 0.70
N ALA A 294 -9.74 32.07 0.25
CA ALA A 294 -8.85 33.24 0.26
C ALA A 294 -9.08 34.20 -0.94
N LYS A 295 -9.85 33.77 -1.94
CA LYS A 295 -10.24 34.56 -3.12
C LYS A 295 -11.59 35.24 -2.91
#